data_5db81cd4c192b69f369690b638e74992
#
_entry.id   5db81cd4c192b69f369690b638e74992
#
_cell.length_a   1.000
_cell.length_b   1.000
_cell.length_c   1.000
_cell.angle_alpha   90.00
_cell.angle_beta   90.00
_cell.angle_gamma   90.00
#
_symmetry.space_group_name_H-M   'P 1'
#
loop_
_entity.id
_entity.type
_entity.pdbx_description
1 polymer ?
#
loop_
_entity_poly.entity_id
_entity_poly.type
_entity_poly.pdbx_seq_one_letter_code
_entity_poly.pdbx_strand_id
1 'polypeptide(L)'
;LNADDAGVVAYGENLGHRTAWFSLDDGHPKIRRALDDGGEACFLQDGSLVAASGGERRPVVAVDEIPSALGGVVRHNLSNALAAMCITLALGIDDAAIRKGLAAFRGDDRDNPGRGNWFEHRLPDGSVRILIDFAHNEHGMLALAEAVRQVPAERVVLLMGQAGDRSDEDIAALVRAACDMRPDRLLVAELPGYERGREPFTVPHVIRQVALDCGVEEDRIEIFPEPRAATRHALDDARGGDLLVLLALTQRQESLALVHEFIGDRAMSQAEDG
;
A
#
# COMPACT_ATOMS: atom_id res chain seq x y z
N LEU A 1 -0.52 3.98 -19.49
CA LEU A 1 -0.96 5.10 -18.66
C LEU A 1 -2.19 4.73 -17.86
N ASN A 2 -2.30 5.23 -16.62
CA ASN A 2 -3.45 5.00 -15.76
C ASN A 2 -4.62 5.91 -16.18
N ALA A 3 -5.74 5.33 -16.59
CA ALA A 3 -6.93 6.06 -16.95
C ALA A 3 -7.74 6.54 -15.72
N ASP A 4 -7.54 5.90 -14.56
CA ASP A 4 -8.22 6.27 -13.30
C ASP A 4 -7.59 7.53 -12.66
N ASP A 5 -6.46 8.03 -13.18
CA ASP A 5 -5.77 9.24 -12.72
C ASP A 5 -5.99 10.40 -13.71
N ALA A 6 -6.74 11.41 -13.28
CA ALA A 6 -7.07 12.56 -14.14
C ALA A 6 -5.83 13.34 -14.60
N GLY A 7 -4.77 13.43 -13.77
CA GLY A 7 -3.53 14.10 -14.13
C GLY A 7 -2.78 13.33 -15.21
N VAL A 8 -2.71 12.00 -15.09
CA VAL A 8 -2.13 11.11 -16.09
C VAL A 8 -2.92 11.16 -17.40
N VAL A 9 -4.25 11.22 -17.33
CA VAL A 9 -5.11 11.36 -18.53
C VAL A 9 -4.81 12.68 -19.24
N ALA A 10 -4.81 13.81 -18.50
CA ALA A 10 -4.52 15.13 -19.09
C ALA A 10 -3.13 15.20 -19.73
N TYR A 11 -2.12 14.58 -19.10
CA TYR A 11 -0.78 14.46 -19.67
C TYR A 11 -0.78 13.59 -20.92
N GLY A 12 -1.41 12.42 -20.86
CA GLY A 12 -1.42 11.43 -21.93
C GLY A 12 -2.14 11.88 -23.21
N GLU A 13 -3.12 12.78 -23.10
CA GLU A 13 -3.81 13.35 -24.26
C GLU A 13 -2.92 14.24 -25.15
N ASN A 14 -1.83 14.74 -24.60
CA ASN A 14 -0.86 15.57 -25.30
C ASN A 14 0.34 14.78 -25.83
N LEU A 15 0.39 13.45 -25.62
CA LEU A 15 1.47 12.62 -26.13
C LEU A 15 1.24 12.28 -27.60
N GLY A 16 2.17 12.67 -28.45
CA GLY A 16 2.17 12.34 -29.88
C GLY A 16 2.58 10.89 -30.20
N HIS A 17 2.51 9.99 -29.23
CA HIS A 17 2.94 8.60 -29.33
C HIS A 17 1.79 7.63 -29.07
N ARG A 18 1.92 6.39 -29.57
CA ARG A 18 1.01 5.30 -29.26
C ARG A 18 1.06 5.02 -27.75
N THR A 19 -0.11 5.03 -27.12
CA THR A 19 -0.30 4.84 -25.68
C THR A 19 -1.21 3.66 -25.41
N ALA A 20 -0.82 2.77 -24.52
CA ALA A 20 -1.72 1.78 -23.92
C ALA A 20 -2.27 2.33 -22.60
N TRP A 21 -3.57 2.14 -22.38
CA TRP A 21 -4.26 2.60 -21.17
C TRP A 21 -4.69 1.46 -20.29
N PHE A 22 -4.72 1.66 -18.98
CA PHE A 22 -5.30 0.70 -18.06
C PHE A 22 -6.23 1.37 -17.05
N SER A 23 -7.22 0.59 -16.55
CA SER A 23 -8.21 1.01 -15.57
C SER A 23 -8.73 -0.18 -14.78
N LEU A 24 -9.16 0.08 -13.54
CA LEU A 24 -9.94 -0.88 -12.75
C LEU A 24 -11.44 -0.93 -13.15
N ASP A 25 -11.84 -0.11 -14.13
CA ASP A 25 -13.20 -0.05 -14.68
C ASP A 25 -13.15 -0.31 -16.20
N ASP A 26 -13.74 -1.41 -16.65
CA ASP A 26 -13.86 -1.76 -18.07
C ASP A 26 -14.79 -0.82 -18.86
N GLY A 27 -15.63 -0.09 -18.14
CA GLY A 27 -16.52 0.95 -18.65
C GLY A 27 -15.90 2.35 -18.70
N HIS A 28 -14.65 2.54 -18.28
CA HIS A 28 -14.03 3.85 -18.19
C HIS A 28 -14.01 4.56 -19.57
N PRO A 29 -14.45 5.84 -19.67
CA PRO A 29 -14.57 6.53 -20.96
C PRO A 29 -13.27 6.58 -21.77
N LYS A 30 -12.12 6.70 -21.08
CA LYS A 30 -10.80 6.73 -21.73
C LYS A 30 -10.42 5.37 -22.32
N ILE A 31 -10.77 4.27 -21.64
CA ILE A 31 -10.56 2.91 -22.15
C ILE A 31 -11.39 2.70 -23.43
N ARG A 32 -12.69 3.04 -23.39
CA ARG A 32 -13.58 2.91 -24.56
C ARG A 32 -13.05 3.68 -25.75
N ARG A 33 -12.74 4.97 -25.55
CA ARG A 33 -12.19 5.83 -26.60
C ARG A 33 -10.89 5.26 -27.19
N ALA A 34 -9.96 4.81 -26.34
CA ALA A 34 -8.70 4.22 -26.80
C ALA A 34 -8.92 2.99 -27.68
N LEU A 35 -9.89 2.14 -27.33
CA LEU A 35 -10.24 0.94 -28.13
C LEU A 35 -10.97 1.32 -29.42
N ASP A 36 -11.89 2.29 -29.40
CA ASP A 36 -12.60 2.80 -30.59
C ASP A 36 -11.62 3.42 -31.60
N ASP A 37 -10.55 4.06 -31.11
CA ASP A 37 -9.46 4.62 -31.93
C ASP A 37 -8.46 3.53 -32.41
N GLY A 38 -8.74 2.24 -32.17
CA GLY A 38 -7.88 1.12 -32.57
C GLY A 38 -6.63 0.93 -31.70
N GLY A 39 -6.61 1.53 -30.51
CA GLY A 39 -5.53 1.42 -29.53
C GLY A 39 -5.57 0.12 -28.71
N GLU A 40 -4.75 0.10 -27.65
CA GLU A 40 -4.60 -1.00 -26.72
C GLU A 40 -4.99 -0.58 -25.31
N ALA A 41 -5.64 -1.49 -24.58
CA ALA A 41 -6.01 -1.26 -23.20
C ALA A 41 -5.94 -2.54 -22.38
N CYS A 42 -5.70 -2.37 -21.06
CA CYS A 42 -5.82 -3.40 -20.06
C CYS A 42 -6.81 -2.96 -18.99
N PHE A 43 -7.69 -3.84 -18.53
CA PHE A 43 -8.68 -3.46 -17.52
C PHE A 43 -9.13 -4.67 -16.70
N LEU A 44 -9.77 -4.37 -15.56
CA LEU A 44 -10.42 -5.38 -14.75
C LEU A 44 -11.84 -5.61 -15.28
N GLN A 45 -12.16 -6.85 -15.63
CA GLN A 45 -13.50 -7.25 -16.08
C GLN A 45 -13.82 -8.67 -15.57
N ASP A 46 -14.99 -8.85 -14.98
CA ASP A 46 -15.50 -10.17 -14.54
C ASP A 46 -14.48 -10.97 -13.69
N GLY A 47 -13.79 -10.31 -12.78
CA GLY A 47 -12.79 -10.93 -11.89
C GLY A 47 -11.48 -11.33 -12.58
N SER A 48 -11.20 -10.80 -13.79
CA SER A 48 -9.97 -11.06 -14.53
C SER A 48 -9.32 -9.78 -15.02
N LEU A 49 -7.99 -9.77 -15.13
CA LEU A 49 -7.26 -8.76 -15.88
C LEU A 49 -7.33 -9.13 -17.36
N VAL A 50 -7.88 -8.21 -18.14
CA VAL A 50 -8.18 -8.38 -19.56
C VAL A 50 -7.30 -7.46 -20.38
N ALA A 51 -6.71 -8.00 -21.46
CA ALA A 51 -6.06 -7.22 -22.51
C ALA A 51 -7.02 -7.06 -23.69
N ALA A 52 -7.07 -5.87 -24.28
CA ALA A 52 -7.92 -5.57 -25.43
C ALA A 52 -7.16 -4.79 -26.50
N SER A 53 -7.36 -5.16 -27.76
CA SER A 53 -6.83 -4.50 -28.94
C SER A 53 -7.64 -4.86 -30.19
N GLY A 54 -7.89 -3.91 -31.08
CA GLY A 54 -8.55 -4.18 -32.38
C GLY A 54 -9.97 -4.77 -32.27
N GLY A 55 -10.69 -4.48 -31.17
CA GLY A 55 -12.03 -5.04 -30.89
C GLY A 55 -12.02 -6.43 -30.24
N GLU A 56 -10.86 -7.07 -30.10
CA GLU A 56 -10.70 -8.33 -29.40
C GLU A 56 -10.42 -8.09 -27.91
N ARG A 57 -11.07 -8.88 -27.03
CA ARG A 57 -10.84 -8.89 -25.58
C ARG A 57 -10.43 -10.28 -25.17
N ARG A 58 -9.32 -10.39 -24.41
CA ARG A 58 -8.85 -11.67 -23.93
C ARG A 58 -8.48 -11.59 -22.45
N PRO A 59 -9.03 -12.43 -21.57
CA PRO A 59 -8.59 -12.54 -20.19
C PRO A 59 -7.19 -13.14 -20.14
N VAL A 60 -6.30 -12.51 -19.36
CA VAL A 60 -4.90 -12.92 -19.21
C VAL A 60 -4.68 -13.64 -17.90
N VAL A 61 -5.21 -13.11 -16.78
CA VAL A 61 -5.05 -13.72 -15.45
C VAL A 61 -6.27 -13.41 -14.58
N ALA A 62 -6.74 -14.39 -13.83
CA ALA A 62 -7.82 -14.18 -12.86
C ALA A 62 -7.28 -13.50 -11.59
N VAL A 63 -8.11 -12.67 -10.93
CA VAL A 63 -7.73 -11.90 -9.73
C VAL A 63 -7.30 -12.82 -8.58
N ASP A 64 -7.93 -13.98 -8.44
CA ASP A 64 -7.61 -14.97 -7.42
C ASP A 64 -6.27 -15.68 -7.64
N GLU A 65 -5.70 -15.57 -8.85
CA GLU A 65 -4.36 -16.06 -9.18
C GLU A 65 -3.26 -15.04 -8.84
N ILE A 66 -3.61 -13.82 -8.42
CA ILE A 66 -2.66 -12.75 -8.09
C ILE A 66 -2.53 -12.63 -6.56
N PRO A 67 -1.53 -13.27 -5.94
CA PRO A 67 -1.43 -13.34 -4.48
C PRO A 67 -1.38 -11.96 -3.82
N SER A 68 -0.66 -11.01 -4.43
CA SER A 68 -0.51 -9.65 -3.90
C SER A 68 -1.81 -8.84 -3.90
N ALA A 69 -2.85 -9.27 -4.64
CA ALA A 69 -4.15 -8.61 -4.67
C ALA A 69 -5.09 -9.07 -3.54
N LEU A 70 -4.74 -10.12 -2.78
CA LEU A 70 -5.56 -10.71 -1.70
C LEU A 70 -7.03 -10.90 -2.11
N GLY A 71 -7.26 -11.61 -3.21
CA GLY A 71 -8.61 -11.83 -3.74
C GLY A 71 -9.33 -10.57 -4.21
N GLY A 72 -8.58 -9.50 -4.53
CA GLY A 72 -9.13 -8.22 -5.00
C GLY A 72 -9.34 -7.16 -3.93
N VAL A 73 -9.09 -7.47 -2.66
CA VAL A 73 -9.18 -6.52 -1.53
C VAL A 73 -8.18 -5.37 -1.71
N VAL A 74 -6.96 -5.69 -2.18
CA VAL A 74 -5.89 -4.71 -2.38
C VAL A 74 -5.97 -4.15 -3.81
N ARG A 75 -6.92 -3.25 -4.06
CA ARG A 75 -7.21 -2.69 -5.39
C ARG A 75 -6.02 -2.01 -6.05
N HIS A 76 -5.18 -1.30 -5.29
CA HIS A 76 -3.98 -0.67 -5.83
C HIS A 76 -2.97 -1.69 -6.39
N ASN A 77 -2.92 -2.91 -5.87
CA ASN A 77 -2.08 -3.97 -6.44
C ASN A 77 -2.66 -4.53 -7.74
N LEU A 78 -3.99 -4.53 -7.92
CA LEU A 78 -4.60 -4.82 -9.22
C LEU A 78 -4.26 -3.73 -10.25
N SER A 79 -4.27 -2.45 -9.86
CA SER A 79 -3.85 -1.34 -10.71
C SER A 79 -2.37 -1.48 -11.11
N ASN A 80 -1.50 -1.85 -10.17
CA ASN A 80 -0.08 -2.12 -10.44
C ASN A 80 0.10 -3.33 -11.38
N ALA A 81 -0.67 -4.40 -11.21
CA ALA A 81 -0.65 -5.57 -12.07
C ALA A 81 -1.10 -5.24 -13.51
N LEU A 82 -2.15 -4.40 -13.66
CA LEU A 82 -2.58 -3.88 -14.96
C LEU A 82 -1.50 -3.03 -15.63
N ALA A 83 -0.81 -2.17 -14.87
CA ALA A 83 0.31 -1.38 -15.38
C ALA A 83 1.45 -2.28 -15.87
N ALA A 84 1.83 -3.30 -15.07
CA ALA A 84 2.85 -4.28 -15.45
C ALA A 84 2.43 -5.06 -16.70
N MET A 85 1.17 -5.49 -16.78
CA MET A 85 0.60 -6.18 -17.94
C MET A 85 0.67 -5.31 -19.20
N CYS A 86 0.29 -4.03 -19.13
CA CYS A 86 0.41 -3.11 -20.27
C CYS A 86 1.85 -2.99 -20.76
N ILE A 87 2.81 -2.85 -19.85
CA ILE A 87 4.23 -2.70 -20.22
C ILE A 87 4.76 -3.99 -20.86
N THR A 88 4.48 -5.13 -20.25
CA THR A 88 4.98 -6.43 -20.75
C THR A 88 4.37 -6.80 -22.11
N LEU A 89 3.09 -6.52 -22.33
CA LEU A 89 2.44 -6.69 -23.63
C LEU A 89 3.07 -5.79 -24.70
N ALA A 90 3.35 -4.53 -24.37
CA ALA A 90 4.04 -3.61 -25.27
C ALA A 90 5.46 -4.06 -25.63
N LEU A 91 6.11 -4.84 -24.77
CA LEU A 91 7.40 -5.47 -25.02
C LEU A 91 7.31 -6.81 -25.77
N GLY A 92 6.10 -7.28 -26.10
CA GLY A 92 5.86 -8.53 -26.82
C GLY A 92 5.96 -9.78 -25.97
N ILE A 93 5.85 -9.65 -24.65
CA ILE A 93 5.80 -10.80 -23.74
C ILE A 93 4.43 -11.47 -23.89
N ASP A 94 4.41 -12.79 -23.96
CA ASP A 94 3.18 -13.57 -24.12
C ASP A 94 2.35 -13.65 -22.83
N ASP A 95 1.05 -13.92 -22.99
CA ASP A 95 0.08 -13.95 -21.89
C ASP A 95 0.43 -15.03 -20.84
N ALA A 96 1.00 -16.15 -21.25
CA ALA A 96 1.38 -17.22 -20.33
C ALA A 96 2.52 -16.82 -19.42
N ALA A 97 3.52 -16.11 -19.96
CA ALA A 97 4.63 -15.57 -19.18
C ALA A 97 4.15 -14.46 -18.24
N ILE A 98 3.25 -13.57 -18.68
CA ILE A 98 2.65 -12.53 -17.86
C ILE A 98 1.87 -13.13 -16.69
N ARG A 99 0.96 -14.08 -16.97
CA ARG A 99 0.19 -14.82 -15.96
C ARG A 99 1.12 -15.48 -14.94
N LYS A 100 2.15 -16.19 -15.40
CA LYS A 100 3.14 -16.82 -14.53
C LYS A 100 3.87 -15.83 -13.64
N GLY A 101 4.28 -14.68 -14.18
CA GLY A 101 4.95 -13.62 -13.42
C GLY A 101 4.06 -13.03 -12.34
N LEU A 102 2.82 -12.67 -12.68
CA LEU A 102 1.85 -12.12 -11.73
C LEU A 102 1.46 -13.12 -10.64
N ALA A 103 1.29 -14.40 -10.98
CA ALA A 103 1.00 -15.47 -10.03
C ALA A 103 2.18 -15.83 -9.13
N ALA A 104 3.42 -15.61 -9.59
CA ALA A 104 4.62 -15.86 -8.79
C ALA A 104 4.92 -14.73 -7.80
N PHE A 105 4.52 -13.49 -8.10
CA PHE A 105 4.77 -12.33 -7.25
C PHE A 105 3.79 -12.31 -6.07
N ARG A 106 4.29 -12.65 -4.90
CA ARG A 106 3.48 -12.74 -3.68
C ARG A 106 3.24 -11.38 -3.03
N GLY A 107 4.13 -10.41 -3.29
CA GLY A 107 4.12 -9.12 -2.60
C GLY A 107 4.42 -9.26 -1.10
N ASP A 108 5.03 -10.39 -0.71
CA ASP A 108 5.51 -10.61 0.65
C ASP A 108 6.80 -9.83 0.92
N ASP A 109 7.34 -9.97 2.11
CA ASP A 109 8.55 -9.27 2.55
C ASP A 109 9.84 -9.75 1.86
N ARG A 110 9.81 -10.88 1.14
CA ARG A 110 10.91 -11.36 0.28
C ARG A 110 10.87 -10.70 -1.09
N ASP A 111 9.67 -10.63 -1.69
CA ASP A 111 9.48 -10.04 -3.02
C ASP A 111 9.52 -8.51 -2.99
N ASN A 112 8.95 -7.90 -1.95
CA ASN A 112 8.80 -6.46 -1.82
C ASN A 112 8.81 -6.00 -0.36
N PRO A 113 9.97 -6.01 0.32
CA PRO A 113 10.05 -5.75 1.75
C PRO A 113 9.49 -4.37 2.16
N GLY A 114 8.56 -4.37 3.13
CA GLY A 114 7.94 -3.18 3.69
C GLY A 114 6.89 -2.51 2.80
N ARG A 115 6.34 -3.22 1.83
CA ARG A 115 5.30 -2.69 0.94
C ARG A 115 4.15 -3.67 0.82
N GLY A 116 3.12 -3.45 1.63
CA GLY A 116 1.94 -4.29 1.67
C GLY A 116 2.20 -5.69 2.22
N ASN A 117 3.16 -5.86 3.13
CA ASN A 117 3.49 -7.17 3.69
C ASN A 117 2.53 -7.53 4.82
N TRP A 118 1.80 -8.61 4.64
CA TRP A 118 0.84 -9.13 5.59
C TRP A 118 1.41 -10.30 6.37
N PHE A 119 1.19 -10.27 7.70
CA PHE A 119 1.52 -11.34 8.62
C PHE A 119 0.31 -11.65 9.49
N GLU A 120 0.19 -12.90 9.92
CA GLU A 120 -0.78 -13.33 10.91
C GLU A 120 -0.09 -14.15 11.98
N HIS A 121 -0.40 -13.88 13.23
CA HIS A 121 0.14 -14.62 14.37
C HIS A 121 -0.97 -14.97 15.36
N ARG A 122 -0.89 -16.19 15.91
CA ARG A 122 -1.87 -16.68 16.88
C ARG A 122 -1.41 -16.38 18.29
N LEU A 123 -2.21 -15.61 19.00
CA LEU A 123 -2.07 -15.30 20.42
C LEU A 123 -3.02 -16.21 21.24
N PRO A 124 -2.85 -16.29 22.57
CA PRO A 124 -3.75 -17.10 23.44
C PRO A 124 -5.23 -16.67 23.35
N ASP A 125 -5.49 -15.39 23.10
CA ASP A 125 -6.82 -14.76 23.06
C ASP A 125 -7.37 -14.57 21.63
N GLY A 126 -6.63 -14.97 20.59
CA GLY A 126 -7.08 -14.84 19.19
C GLY A 126 -5.93 -14.69 18.22
N SER A 127 -6.22 -14.28 16.99
CA SER A 127 -5.19 -13.96 15.99
C SER A 127 -4.99 -12.46 15.89
N VAL A 128 -3.73 -12.02 15.79
CA VAL A 128 -3.35 -10.66 15.41
C VAL A 128 -2.91 -10.65 13.95
N ARG A 129 -3.35 -9.64 13.20
CA ARG A 129 -2.85 -9.38 11.83
C ARG A 129 -1.98 -8.14 11.83
N ILE A 130 -0.91 -8.21 11.05
CA ILE A 130 0.08 -7.16 10.96
C ILE A 130 0.27 -6.82 9.48
N LEU A 131 0.18 -5.54 9.15
CA LEU A 131 0.46 -5.00 7.84
C LEU A 131 1.64 -4.03 7.95
N ILE A 132 2.73 -4.31 7.23
CA ILE A 132 3.82 -3.35 7.05
C ILE A 132 3.71 -2.72 5.68
N ASP A 133 3.67 -1.38 5.61
CA ASP A 133 3.57 -0.64 4.37
C ASP A 133 4.46 0.62 4.37
N PHE A 134 4.60 1.23 3.20
CA PHE A 134 5.40 2.41 2.94
C PHE A 134 4.54 3.61 2.46
N ALA A 135 3.26 3.66 2.77
CA ALA A 135 2.42 4.80 2.41
C ALA A 135 2.97 6.09 3.05
N HIS A 136 3.34 7.07 2.22
CA HIS A 136 4.05 8.30 2.63
C HIS A 136 3.49 9.56 1.95
N ASN A 137 2.38 9.45 1.26
CA ASN A 137 1.64 10.57 0.66
C ASN A 137 0.14 10.29 0.74
N GLU A 138 -0.66 11.34 0.58
CA GLU A 138 -2.12 11.28 0.70
C GLU A 138 -2.74 10.18 -0.18
N HIS A 139 -2.36 10.13 -1.46
CA HIS A 139 -2.93 9.17 -2.41
C HIS A 139 -2.67 7.71 -2.01
N GLY A 140 -1.43 7.39 -1.65
CA GLY A 140 -1.07 6.06 -1.16
C GLY A 140 -1.78 5.72 0.16
N MET A 141 -1.95 6.72 1.05
CA MET A 141 -2.64 6.53 2.32
C MET A 141 -4.14 6.27 2.14
N LEU A 142 -4.80 6.97 1.21
CA LEU A 142 -6.21 6.73 0.87
C LEU A 142 -6.42 5.31 0.35
N ALA A 143 -5.54 4.85 -0.56
CA ALA A 143 -5.60 3.49 -1.09
C ALA A 143 -5.37 2.43 0.00
N LEU A 144 -4.44 2.69 0.92
CA LEU A 144 -4.18 1.82 2.07
C LEU A 144 -5.37 1.80 3.04
N ALA A 145 -5.96 2.96 3.34
CA ALA A 145 -7.13 3.07 4.21
C ALA A 145 -8.34 2.31 3.63
N GLU A 146 -8.54 2.37 2.33
CA GLU A 146 -9.58 1.57 1.65
C GLU A 146 -9.37 0.07 1.89
N ALA A 147 -8.14 -0.42 1.72
CA ALA A 147 -7.81 -1.83 1.95
C ALA A 147 -7.97 -2.23 3.42
N VAL A 148 -7.46 -1.43 4.35
CA VAL A 148 -7.53 -1.67 5.80
C VAL A 148 -8.98 -1.77 6.29
N ARG A 149 -9.88 -0.89 5.81
CA ARG A 149 -11.30 -0.93 6.19
C ARG A 149 -12.06 -2.18 5.75
N GLN A 150 -11.54 -2.92 4.78
CA GLN A 150 -12.14 -4.17 4.34
C GLN A 150 -11.66 -5.39 5.17
N VAL A 151 -10.66 -5.19 6.02
CA VAL A 151 -10.11 -6.23 6.88
C VAL A 151 -10.83 -6.18 8.23
N PRO A 152 -11.63 -7.21 8.62
CA PRO A 152 -12.30 -7.21 9.91
C PRO A 152 -11.27 -7.13 11.05
N ALA A 153 -11.44 -6.21 11.99
CA ALA A 153 -10.60 -6.06 13.17
C ALA A 153 -11.44 -5.59 14.35
N GLU A 154 -11.07 -6.00 15.55
CA GLU A 154 -11.69 -5.51 16.79
C GLU A 154 -11.05 -4.20 17.22
N ARG A 155 -9.75 -4.04 16.93
CA ARG A 155 -8.97 -2.83 17.20
C ARG A 155 -7.96 -2.60 16.08
N VAL A 156 -7.84 -1.36 15.61
CA VAL A 156 -6.84 -0.92 14.64
C VAL A 156 -5.78 -0.10 15.37
N VAL A 157 -4.53 -0.55 15.32
CA VAL A 157 -3.36 0.18 15.84
C VAL A 157 -2.56 0.67 14.64
N LEU A 158 -2.47 1.99 14.46
CA LEU A 158 -1.75 2.61 13.36
C LEU A 158 -0.45 3.24 13.87
N LEU A 159 0.69 2.82 13.31
CA LEU A 159 1.97 3.49 13.47
C LEU A 159 2.27 4.31 12.22
N MET A 160 2.58 5.58 12.38
CA MET A 160 3.00 6.46 11.29
C MET A 160 4.06 7.48 11.72
N GLY A 161 4.79 7.98 10.74
CA GLY A 161 5.70 9.10 10.84
C GLY A 161 5.82 9.79 9.50
N GLN A 162 6.47 10.95 9.42
CA GLN A 162 6.72 11.65 8.16
C GLN A 162 8.04 12.41 8.20
N ALA A 163 8.69 12.56 7.03
CA ALA A 163 9.89 13.36 6.90
C ALA A 163 9.57 14.88 6.93
N GLY A 164 10.50 15.68 7.46
CA GLY A 164 10.30 17.10 7.68
C GLY A 164 10.39 17.98 6.43
N ASP A 165 10.73 17.43 5.26
CA ASP A 165 10.74 18.15 3.98
C ASP A 165 9.33 18.35 3.37
N ARG A 166 8.29 17.81 3.98
CA ARG A 166 6.90 18.01 3.57
C ARG A 166 6.32 19.27 4.21
N SER A 167 5.42 19.96 3.49
CA SER A 167 4.65 21.06 4.06
C SER A 167 3.70 20.55 5.16
N ASP A 168 3.29 21.43 6.07
CA ASP A 168 2.31 21.06 7.10
C ASP A 168 0.96 20.70 6.45
N GLU A 169 0.64 21.28 5.28
CA GLU A 169 -0.55 20.90 4.49
C GLU A 169 -0.48 19.49 3.95
N ASP A 170 0.67 19.07 3.40
CA ASP A 170 0.88 17.70 2.90
C ASP A 170 0.82 16.69 4.05
N ILE A 171 1.43 17.02 5.20
CA ILE A 171 1.37 16.21 6.41
C ILE A 171 -0.08 16.09 6.89
N ALA A 172 -0.81 17.20 6.93
CA ALA A 172 -2.21 17.19 7.35
C ALA A 172 -3.11 16.38 6.39
N ALA A 173 -2.90 16.47 5.09
CA ALA A 173 -3.62 15.66 4.10
C ALA A 173 -3.36 14.16 4.30
N LEU A 174 -2.08 13.79 4.51
CA LEU A 174 -1.68 12.41 4.82
C LEU A 174 -2.36 11.89 6.10
N VAL A 175 -2.36 12.68 7.19
CA VAL A 175 -2.96 12.28 8.47
C VAL A 175 -4.47 12.16 8.36
N ARG A 176 -5.15 13.08 7.68
CA ARG A 176 -6.60 12.97 7.43
C ARG A 176 -6.93 11.68 6.68
N ALA A 177 -6.17 11.34 5.64
CA ALA A 177 -6.32 10.08 4.93
C ALA A 177 -6.06 8.85 5.83
N ALA A 178 -5.09 8.94 6.75
CA ALA A 178 -4.81 7.89 7.72
C ALA A 178 -5.96 7.72 8.73
N CYS A 179 -6.60 8.82 9.15
CA CYS A 179 -7.76 8.79 10.05
C CYS A 179 -8.98 8.06 9.44
N ASP A 180 -9.06 7.92 8.11
CA ASP A 180 -10.07 7.10 7.45
C ASP A 180 -9.99 5.62 7.82
N MET A 181 -8.86 5.14 8.32
CA MET A 181 -8.72 3.80 8.90
C MET A 181 -9.45 3.65 10.24
N ARG A 182 -9.85 4.77 10.87
CA ARG A 182 -10.45 4.84 12.21
C ARG A 182 -9.60 4.15 13.27
N PRO A 183 -8.34 4.56 13.45
CA PRO A 183 -7.46 3.90 14.39
C PRO A 183 -7.95 4.03 15.84
N ASP A 184 -7.98 2.93 16.58
CA ASP A 184 -8.21 2.90 18.02
C ASP A 184 -6.99 3.35 18.82
N ARG A 185 -5.80 3.21 18.25
CA ARG A 185 -4.52 3.71 18.77
C ARG A 185 -3.69 4.27 17.62
N LEU A 186 -3.12 5.44 17.83
CA LEU A 186 -2.20 6.09 16.89
C LEU A 186 -0.82 6.23 17.55
N LEU A 187 0.16 5.54 17.01
CA LEU A 187 1.56 5.60 17.43
C LEU A 187 2.29 6.50 16.42
N VAL A 188 2.74 7.65 16.87
CA VAL A 188 3.42 8.63 16.02
C VAL A 188 4.92 8.55 16.28
N ALA A 189 5.70 8.24 15.26
CA ALA A 189 7.14 8.13 15.39
C ALA A 189 7.86 9.34 14.79
N GLU A 190 8.87 9.85 15.52
CA GLU A 190 9.91 10.69 14.91
C GLU A 190 10.72 9.85 13.92
N LEU A 191 11.24 10.50 12.90
CA LEU A 191 12.13 9.88 11.91
C LEU A 191 13.54 10.48 12.04
N PRO A 192 14.40 9.96 12.94
CA PRO A 192 15.73 10.52 13.18
C PRO A 192 16.56 10.59 11.90
N GLY A 193 17.18 11.77 11.65
CA GLY A 193 17.93 12.06 10.42
C GLY A 193 17.06 12.49 9.23
N TYR A 194 15.75 12.56 9.39
CA TYR A 194 14.79 13.01 8.36
C TYR A 194 14.02 14.26 8.79
N GLU A 195 14.50 14.99 9.80
CA GLU A 195 13.91 16.25 10.28
C GLU A 195 13.96 17.35 9.21
N ARG A 196 14.94 17.27 8.27
CA ARG A 196 15.03 18.15 7.09
C ARG A 196 15.01 19.64 7.44
N GLY A 197 15.66 20.03 8.55
CA GLY A 197 15.74 21.41 9.01
C GLY A 197 14.64 21.84 9.97
N ARG A 198 13.73 20.95 10.33
CA ARG A 198 12.81 21.16 11.46
C ARG A 198 13.47 20.76 12.77
N GLU A 199 13.02 21.35 13.87
CA GLU A 199 13.41 20.90 15.20
C GLU A 199 12.86 19.47 15.46
N PRO A 200 13.59 18.63 16.21
CA PRO A 200 13.12 17.29 16.58
C PRO A 200 11.70 17.31 17.17
N PHE A 201 10.93 16.30 16.87
CA PHE A 201 9.52 16.13 17.27
C PHE A 201 8.53 17.16 16.71
N THR A 202 8.94 18.12 15.88
CA THR A 202 8.00 19.05 15.23
C THR A 202 6.98 18.32 14.40
N VAL A 203 7.42 17.39 13.54
CA VAL A 203 6.51 16.59 12.67
C VAL A 203 5.57 15.71 13.48
N PRO A 204 6.01 14.92 14.47
CA PRO A 204 5.12 14.19 15.37
C PRO A 204 4.05 15.07 16.04
N HIS A 205 4.37 16.27 16.45
CA HIS A 205 3.39 17.18 17.03
C HIS A 205 2.37 17.70 16.01
N VAL A 206 2.78 17.97 14.77
CA VAL A 206 1.85 18.30 13.67
C VAL A 206 0.90 17.13 13.41
N ILE A 207 1.43 15.90 13.29
CA ILE A 207 0.62 14.69 13.10
C ILE A 207 -0.40 14.52 14.23
N ARG A 208 0.05 14.66 15.50
CA ARG A 208 -0.81 14.57 16.68
C ARG A 208 -1.94 15.61 16.63
N GLN A 209 -1.62 16.87 16.32
CA GLN A 209 -2.62 17.94 16.28
C GLN A 209 -3.70 17.63 15.22
N VAL A 210 -3.29 17.24 14.01
CA VAL A 210 -4.23 16.90 12.95
C VAL A 210 -5.09 15.67 13.31
N ALA A 211 -4.50 14.68 13.97
CA ALA A 211 -5.26 13.51 14.43
C ALA A 211 -6.33 13.88 15.48
N LEU A 212 -6.01 14.80 16.41
CA LEU A 212 -7.00 15.37 17.35
C LEU A 212 -8.13 16.11 16.61
N ASP A 213 -7.79 16.89 15.58
CA ASP A 213 -8.77 17.61 14.76
C ASP A 213 -9.66 16.64 13.96
N CYS A 214 -9.15 15.43 13.65
CA CYS A 214 -9.93 14.33 13.05
C CYS A 214 -10.79 13.57 14.07
N GLY A 215 -10.70 13.88 15.36
CA GLY A 215 -11.48 13.25 16.42
C GLY A 215 -10.85 12.03 17.07
N VAL A 216 -9.56 11.77 16.85
CA VAL A 216 -8.82 10.76 17.62
C VAL A 216 -8.63 11.29 19.03
N GLU A 217 -9.01 10.52 20.06
CA GLU A 217 -8.92 10.93 21.45
C GLU A 217 -7.44 11.06 21.88
N GLU A 218 -7.14 12.03 22.73
CA GLU A 218 -5.76 12.37 23.13
C GLU A 218 -5.01 11.21 23.79
N ASP A 219 -5.70 10.45 24.61
CA ASP A 219 -5.16 9.27 25.32
C ASP A 219 -4.91 8.06 24.41
N ARG A 220 -5.36 8.15 23.15
CA ARG A 220 -5.12 7.15 22.10
C ARG A 220 -3.93 7.48 21.21
N ILE A 221 -3.28 8.64 21.42
CA ILE A 221 -2.15 9.10 20.60
C ILE A 221 -0.88 9.06 21.46
N GLU A 222 0.12 8.32 20.99
CA GLU A 222 1.43 8.23 21.64
C GLU A 222 2.54 8.63 20.68
N ILE A 223 3.54 9.37 21.19
CA ILE A 223 4.70 9.80 20.40
C ILE A 223 5.94 9.00 20.82
N PHE A 224 6.65 8.50 19.82
CA PHE A 224 7.85 7.67 19.99
C PHE A 224 9.07 8.34 19.35
N PRO A 225 10.28 8.10 19.90
CA PRO A 225 11.51 8.71 19.38
C PRO A 225 11.94 8.15 18.02
N GLU A 226 11.45 6.96 17.65
CA GLU A 226 11.80 6.28 16.38
C GLU A 226 10.77 5.18 16.03
N PRO A 227 10.67 4.78 14.75
CA PRO A 227 9.74 3.74 14.30
C PRO A 227 9.96 2.38 14.97
N ARG A 228 11.22 1.98 15.19
CA ARG A 228 11.55 0.72 15.87
C ARG A 228 10.96 0.64 17.27
N ALA A 229 11.06 1.72 18.05
CA ALA A 229 10.49 1.77 19.41
C ALA A 229 8.96 1.66 19.37
N ALA A 230 8.31 2.38 18.44
CA ALA A 230 6.87 2.30 18.25
C ALA A 230 6.41 0.93 17.75
N THR A 231 7.17 0.30 16.83
CA THR A 231 6.90 -1.08 16.36
C THR A 231 6.95 -2.07 17.52
N ARG A 232 7.99 -2.03 18.35
CA ARG A 232 8.12 -2.90 19.53
C ARG A 232 6.93 -2.73 20.47
N HIS A 233 6.58 -1.47 20.77
CA HIS A 233 5.44 -1.16 21.62
C HIS A 233 4.12 -1.71 21.04
N ALA A 234 3.88 -1.56 19.74
CA ALA A 234 2.70 -2.10 19.07
C ALA A 234 2.61 -3.64 19.19
N LEU A 235 3.75 -4.32 19.04
CA LEU A 235 3.82 -5.78 19.13
C LEU A 235 3.65 -6.27 20.59
N ASP A 236 4.23 -5.56 21.56
CA ASP A 236 4.14 -5.91 23.00
C ASP A 236 2.70 -5.72 23.54
N ASP A 237 1.92 -4.74 23.01
CA ASP A 237 0.51 -4.48 23.36
C ASP A 237 -0.51 -5.23 22.47
N ALA A 238 -0.03 -6.07 21.54
CA ALA A 238 -0.88 -6.78 20.59
C ALA A 238 -1.81 -7.78 21.29
N ARG A 239 -3.06 -7.86 20.82
CA ARG A 239 -4.13 -8.72 21.35
C ARG A 239 -4.81 -9.49 20.21
N GLY A 240 -5.50 -10.55 20.57
CA GLY A 240 -6.37 -11.23 19.63
C GLY A 240 -7.43 -10.28 19.07
N GLY A 241 -7.67 -10.36 17.76
CA GLY A 241 -8.58 -9.46 17.05
C GLY A 241 -7.93 -8.16 16.50
N ASP A 242 -6.70 -7.84 16.87
CA ASP A 242 -6.02 -6.62 16.43
C ASP A 242 -5.63 -6.67 14.95
N LEU A 243 -5.62 -5.49 14.34
CA LEU A 243 -4.92 -5.18 13.10
C LEU A 243 -3.87 -4.10 13.38
N LEU A 244 -2.60 -4.48 13.32
CA LEU A 244 -1.47 -3.55 13.44
C LEU A 244 -1.08 -3.07 12.03
N VAL A 245 -1.18 -1.77 11.77
CA VAL A 245 -0.77 -1.12 10.51
C VAL A 245 0.51 -0.34 10.80
N LEU A 246 1.65 -0.85 10.34
CA LEU A 246 2.97 -0.31 10.67
C LEU A 246 3.58 0.37 9.44
N LEU A 247 3.54 1.71 9.41
CA LEU A 247 4.10 2.49 8.30
C LEU A 247 5.60 2.74 8.55
N ALA A 248 6.42 1.82 8.08
CA ALA A 248 7.87 1.85 8.29
C ALA A 248 8.59 2.64 7.17
N LEU A 249 8.55 3.97 7.23
CA LEU A 249 9.23 4.86 6.27
C LEU A 249 10.76 4.83 6.43
N THR A 250 11.23 4.72 7.67
CA THR A 250 12.63 4.48 8.03
C THR A 250 12.71 3.25 8.93
N GLN A 251 13.90 2.71 9.16
CA GLN A 251 14.09 1.51 9.98
C GLN A 251 13.17 0.35 9.58
N ARG A 252 12.94 0.20 8.27
CA ARG A 252 12.02 -0.79 7.72
C ARG A 252 12.49 -2.22 7.98
N GLN A 253 13.79 -2.48 7.82
CA GLN A 253 14.36 -3.80 8.07
C GLN A 253 14.29 -4.18 9.55
N GLU A 254 14.54 -3.21 10.42
CA GLU A 254 14.42 -3.38 11.88
C GLU A 254 12.96 -3.66 12.29
N SER A 255 12.00 -2.97 11.68
CA SER A 255 10.57 -3.22 11.92
C SER A 255 10.16 -4.61 11.43
N LEU A 256 10.60 -5.02 10.25
CA LEU A 256 10.38 -6.38 9.72
C LEU A 256 11.01 -7.44 10.64
N ALA A 257 12.26 -7.22 11.09
CA ALA A 257 12.95 -8.15 12.00
C ALA A 257 12.17 -8.33 13.33
N LEU A 258 11.62 -7.24 13.89
CA LEU A 258 10.78 -7.30 15.09
C LEU A 258 9.50 -8.10 14.85
N VAL A 259 8.86 -7.94 13.69
CA VAL A 259 7.66 -8.73 13.34
C VAL A 259 8.02 -10.20 13.18
N HIS A 260 9.13 -10.54 12.51
CA HIS A 260 9.60 -11.92 12.40
C HIS A 260 9.94 -12.54 13.75
N GLU A 261 10.58 -11.79 14.65
CA GLU A 261 10.85 -12.23 16.02
C GLU A 261 9.53 -12.52 16.76
N PHE A 262 8.54 -11.64 16.63
CA PHE A 262 7.24 -11.76 17.26
C PHE A 262 6.44 -12.98 16.78
N ILE A 263 6.42 -13.24 15.47
CA ILE A 263 5.72 -14.39 14.90
C ILE A 263 6.49 -15.72 15.04
N GLY A 264 7.73 -15.67 15.59
CA GLY A 264 8.57 -16.85 15.79
C GLY A 264 9.33 -17.33 14.55
N ASP A 265 9.40 -16.51 13.48
CA ASP A 265 10.14 -16.83 12.26
C ASP A 265 11.59 -16.34 12.38
N ARG A 266 12.50 -17.21 12.83
CA ARG A 266 13.92 -16.90 13.03
C ARG A 266 14.78 -16.92 11.75
N ALA A 267 14.17 -17.12 10.58
CA ALA A 267 14.92 -17.42 9.34
C ALA A 267 15.62 -16.19 8.70
N MET A 268 15.30 -14.95 9.07
CA MET A 268 15.82 -13.75 8.42
C MET A 268 17.02 -13.07 9.11
N SER A 269 17.37 -13.43 10.34
CA SER A 269 18.45 -12.75 11.08
C SER A 269 19.88 -13.23 10.75
N GLN A 270 20.06 -14.20 9.85
CA GLN A 270 21.37 -14.81 9.57
C GLN A 270 21.90 -14.55 8.13
N ALA A 271 21.25 -13.71 7.34
CA ALA A 271 21.68 -13.46 5.96
C ALA A 271 22.66 -12.28 5.79
N GLU A 272 23.07 -11.58 6.85
CA GLU A 272 23.97 -10.41 6.77
C GLU A 272 25.39 -10.65 7.34
N ASP A 273 25.71 -11.85 7.81
CA ASP A 273 27.05 -12.21 8.32
C ASP A 273 27.78 -13.27 7.45
N GLY A 274 27.59 -13.21 6.12
CA GLY A 274 28.23 -14.13 5.18
C GLY A 274 28.86 -13.41 3.98
#